data_c1baab609abf92a27eef1e4db168acb2
#
_entry.id   c1baab609abf92a27eef1e4db168acb2
#
_cell.length_a   1.000
_cell.length_b   1.000
_cell.length_c   1.000
_cell.angle_alpha   90.00
_cell.angle_beta   90.00
_cell.angle_gamma   90.00
#
_symmetry.space_group_name_H-M   'P 1'
#
loop_
_entity.id
_entity.type
_entity.pdbx_description
1 polymer ?
#
loop_
_entity_poly.entity_id
_entity_poly.type
_entity_poly.pdbx_seq_one_letter_code
_entity_poly.pdbx_strand_id
1 'polypeptide(L)'
;MLNNISRFIFSAALSTVAIVAFAQNTPLLHTKALANIPTVNEDKSVWFKMEEKGFKELRENTAPLLSWEVQLPGEGLVEITLLESCPFPMFIPVGERVEDEKGGVKVVERDFTTDLITYDLTGPGIGGSMVVFDNYLIASIRYKDRLFELRPTELKTTDITSVAIDYVLFDVNDSRGDSHFSCAADDIAQEKVEKIASQKSMVLECVEIAIDIDKYTYDTFGDCDAAINWSLAILAGVDEIYRTSMNDLVTLQASYINIWLTTDPYASYVENAGSMLDALRSTWQNDATLNASNHDLIHLMTKRGNTGTGGIAWLDGLCNSYGVAFSAYMDNNTSFNIPSYNWNLNVVGHEIGHNFGSAHTQSCVWQSQTYNDDNGNVINFFGGPIDNCVSPEGGCSLTDYDGWSNQSTGTMMSYCHTVSNGVTLKFHPVIINQALNPGANSASCIGDCAGTVYSCGGGYGCTDATACNYDPEAIYDNGNCAEYDICDICGGDGSSCSGCTNPIACNYNPSVTIDDGSCIIGGVEITFTISTDNYPGETTWSIADANGLVVMTGGPYSSSATTYSSTVCVDNGCYDLTINDSFGDGICCGYGTGNYVITSQGETLISGGEFA
;
A
#
# COMPACT_ATOMS: atom_id res chain seq x y z
N MET A 1 -31.78 -52.93 -42.34
CA MET A 1 -30.49 -53.02 -41.65
C MET A 1 -30.14 -51.62 -41.25
N LEU A 2 -30.58 -51.21 -40.10
CA LEU A 2 -30.51 -49.85 -39.57
C LEU A 2 -29.55 -49.84 -38.38
N ASN A 3 -28.45 -49.06 -38.49
CA ASN A 3 -27.52 -48.81 -37.43
C ASN A 3 -28.10 -47.76 -36.50
N ASN A 4 -28.33 -48.13 -35.25
CA ASN A 4 -28.61 -47.21 -34.16
C ASN A 4 -27.28 -46.67 -33.60
N ILE A 5 -27.08 -45.36 -33.75
CA ILE A 5 -26.01 -44.59 -33.05
C ILE A 5 -26.68 -43.93 -31.85
N SER A 6 -26.43 -44.47 -30.66
CA SER A 6 -26.80 -43.83 -29.40
C SER A 6 -25.82 -42.69 -29.10
N ARG A 7 -26.32 -41.46 -29.13
CA ARG A 7 -25.62 -40.28 -28.60
C ARG A 7 -25.87 -40.23 -27.10
N PHE A 8 -24.80 -40.39 -26.32
CA PHE A 8 -24.83 -40.01 -24.91
C PHE A 8 -24.63 -38.50 -24.81
N ILE A 9 -25.63 -37.81 -24.30
CA ILE A 9 -25.53 -36.40 -23.89
C ILE A 9 -25.07 -36.45 -22.43
N PHE A 10 -23.81 -36.04 -22.19
CA PHE A 10 -23.37 -35.68 -20.87
C PHE A 10 -23.98 -34.31 -20.54
N SER A 11 -24.96 -34.30 -19.67
CA SER A 11 -25.46 -33.12 -19.01
C SER A 11 -24.47 -32.82 -17.89
N ALA A 12 -23.59 -31.86 -18.11
CA ALA A 12 -22.82 -31.24 -17.01
C ALA A 12 -23.82 -30.45 -16.18
N ALA A 13 -24.21 -30.99 -15.04
CA ALA A 13 -24.90 -30.24 -14.02
C ALA A 13 -23.86 -29.25 -13.45
N LEU A 14 -23.91 -27.99 -13.91
CA LEU A 14 -23.35 -26.89 -13.13
C LEU A 14 -24.13 -26.85 -11.82
N SER A 15 -23.56 -27.35 -10.77
CA SER A 15 -23.97 -27.02 -9.42
C SER A 15 -23.57 -25.56 -9.17
N THR A 16 -24.47 -24.65 -9.54
CA THR A 16 -24.44 -23.31 -8.96
C THR A 16 -24.70 -23.49 -7.47
N VAL A 17 -23.65 -23.44 -6.67
CA VAL A 17 -23.79 -23.17 -5.25
C VAL A 17 -24.35 -21.75 -5.18
N ALA A 18 -25.66 -21.66 -5.03
CA ALA A 18 -26.29 -20.42 -4.66
C ALA A 18 -25.81 -20.12 -3.25
N ILE A 19 -24.85 -19.20 -3.14
CA ILE A 19 -24.61 -18.52 -1.88
C ILE A 19 -25.90 -17.74 -1.63
N VAL A 20 -26.79 -18.29 -0.81
CA VAL A 20 -27.94 -17.57 -0.29
C VAL A 20 -27.40 -16.65 0.79
N ALA A 21 -26.85 -15.52 0.36
CA ALA A 21 -26.64 -14.40 1.23
C ALA A 21 -28.04 -13.95 1.69
N PHE A 22 -28.36 -14.17 2.93
CA PHE A 22 -29.49 -13.49 3.57
C PHE A 22 -29.07 -12.03 3.78
N ALA A 23 -29.09 -11.24 2.69
CA ALA A 23 -29.03 -9.79 2.81
C ALA A 23 -30.33 -9.38 3.52
N GLN A 24 -30.24 -9.00 4.77
CA GLN A 24 -31.30 -8.24 5.39
C GLN A 24 -31.24 -6.85 4.78
N ASN A 25 -32.11 -6.57 3.79
CA ASN A 25 -32.31 -5.23 3.26
C ASN A 25 -32.96 -4.37 4.35
N THR A 26 -32.17 -3.90 5.29
CA THR A 26 -32.59 -2.86 6.22
C THR A 26 -32.06 -1.56 5.67
N PRO A 27 -32.91 -0.63 5.16
CA PRO A 27 -32.42 0.64 4.68
C PRO A 27 -31.80 1.41 5.84
N LEU A 28 -30.48 1.52 5.83
CA LEU A 28 -29.70 2.17 6.87
C LEU A 28 -29.99 3.69 6.92
N LEU A 29 -30.24 4.28 5.76
CA LEU A 29 -30.43 5.70 5.59
C LEU A 29 -31.63 5.99 4.68
N HIS A 30 -32.47 6.94 5.04
CA HIS A 30 -33.57 7.43 4.22
C HIS A 30 -33.27 8.83 3.68
N THR A 31 -33.53 9.06 2.39
CA THR A 31 -33.36 10.37 1.76
C THR A 31 -34.28 11.41 2.43
N LYS A 32 -33.73 12.49 2.94
CA LYS A 32 -34.48 13.60 3.52
C LYS A 32 -35.03 14.47 2.39
N ALA A 33 -36.35 14.74 2.38
CA ALA A 33 -36.92 15.74 1.48
C ALA A 33 -36.30 17.10 1.79
N LEU A 34 -35.71 17.76 0.77
CA LEU A 34 -35.00 19.04 0.86
C LEU A 34 -35.98 20.17 1.18
N ALA A 35 -36.28 20.41 2.45
CA ALA A 35 -37.00 21.59 2.90
C ALA A 35 -36.06 22.45 3.77
N ASN A 36 -35.61 23.57 3.20
CA ASN A 36 -34.96 24.71 3.88
C ASN A 36 -33.53 24.49 4.43
N ILE A 37 -32.56 24.12 3.57
CA ILE A 37 -31.15 24.21 3.93
C ILE A 37 -30.41 25.11 2.93
N PRO A 38 -29.51 26.01 3.39
CA PRO A 38 -28.80 26.92 2.51
C PRO A 38 -27.91 26.13 1.52
N THR A 39 -28.24 26.33 0.29
CA THR A 39 -27.60 26.01 -0.99
C THR A 39 -26.14 25.54 -0.97
N VAL A 40 -25.93 24.25 -0.84
CA VAL A 40 -24.97 23.56 -1.68
C VAL A 40 -25.75 23.11 -2.92
N ASN A 41 -25.19 23.25 -4.13
CA ASN A 41 -25.86 22.87 -5.38
C ASN A 41 -26.52 21.50 -5.24
N GLU A 42 -27.80 21.38 -5.57
CA GLU A 42 -28.63 20.18 -5.39
C GLU A 42 -28.03 18.92 -6.04
N ASP A 43 -27.16 19.09 -7.03
CA ASP A 43 -26.47 17.99 -7.73
C ASP A 43 -25.19 17.47 -7.02
N LYS A 44 -24.71 18.16 -5.98
CA LYS A 44 -23.40 17.90 -5.33
C LYS A 44 -23.48 17.34 -3.93
N SER A 45 -24.66 17.27 -3.35
CA SER A 45 -24.87 16.67 -2.03
C SER A 45 -26.24 16.04 -1.89
N VAL A 46 -26.31 14.96 -1.10
CA VAL A 46 -27.55 14.27 -0.73
C VAL A 46 -27.64 14.25 0.78
N TRP A 47 -28.82 14.60 1.31
CA TRP A 47 -29.08 14.67 2.74
C TRP A 47 -29.89 13.46 3.18
N PHE A 48 -29.44 12.83 4.25
CA PHE A 48 -30.03 11.62 4.79
C PHE A 48 -30.48 11.82 6.21
N LYS A 49 -31.47 11.06 6.61
CA LYS A 49 -31.85 10.91 8.00
C LYS A 49 -31.61 9.49 8.44
N MET A 50 -30.74 9.32 9.44
CA MET A 50 -30.51 8.04 10.06
C MET A 50 -31.74 7.62 10.88
N GLU A 51 -32.17 6.39 10.73
CA GLU A 51 -33.12 5.79 11.66
C GLU A 51 -32.35 5.20 12.84
N GLU A 52 -32.66 5.65 14.06
CA GLU A 52 -32.06 5.16 15.29
C GLU A 52 -32.10 3.63 15.41
N LYS A 53 -33.21 3.02 14.95
CA LYS A 53 -33.36 1.57 14.92
C LYS A 53 -32.36 0.92 13.95
N GLY A 54 -32.19 1.47 12.74
CA GLY A 54 -31.23 0.97 11.75
C GLY A 54 -29.78 1.11 12.21
N PHE A 55 -29.44 2.23 12.88
CA PHE A 55 -28.12 2.42 13.48
C PHE A 55 -27.85 1.40 14.58
N LYS A 56 -28.81 1.16 15.45
CA LYS A 56 -28.69 0.16 16.52
C LYS A 56 -28.55 -1.25 15.95
N GLU A 57 -29.34 -1.58 14.92
CA GLU A 57 -29.22 -2.87 14.24
C GLU A 57 -27.85 -3.03 13.58
N LEU A 58 -27.26 -1.99 13.01
CA LEU A 58 -25.91 -2.00 12.46
C LEU A 58 -24.86 -2.28 13.54
N ARG A 59 -24.98 -1.66 14.73
CA ARG A 59 -24.06 -1.86 15.85
C ARG A 59 -24.21 -3.23 16.55
N GLU A 60 -25.42 -3.77 16.58
CA GLU A 60 -25.72 -5.07 17.20
C GLU A 60 -25.64 -6.24 16.21
N ASN A 61 -25.40 -5.95 14.93
CA ASN A 61 -25.40 -6.97 13.89
C ASN A 61 -24.09 -7.76 13.93
N THR A 62 -24.26 -9.08 13.91
CA THR A 62 -23.14 -10.03 13.86
C THR A 62 -22.96 -10.64 12.45
N ALA A 63 -23.70 -10.17 11.45
CA ALA A 63 -23.53 -10.64 10.09
C ALA A 63 -22.31 -9.98 9.44
N PRO A 64 -21.37 -10.76 8.93
CA PRO A 64 -20.13 -10.23 8.36
C PRO A 64 -20.33 -9.48 7.03
N LEU A 65 -21.50 -9.61 6.43
CA LEU A 65 -21.83 -9.04 5.12
C LEU A 65 -23.21 -8.38 5.16
N LEU A 66 -23.26 -7.11 4.77
CA LEU A 66 -24.49 -6.33 4.66
C LEU A 66 -24.60 -5.72 3.26
N SER A 67 -25.83 -5.44 2.80
CA SER A 67 -26.10 -4.66 1.60
C SER A 67 -26.68 -3.30 1.97
N TRP A 68 -26.21 -2.25 1.31
CA TRP A 68 -26.63 -0.88 1.51
C TRP A 68 -26.92 -0.20 0.17
N GLU A 69 -28.15 0.22 -0.03
CA GLU A 69 -28.52 1.05 -1.18
C GLU A 69 -28.39 2.54 -0.83
N VAL A 70 -27.51 3.25 -1.53
CA VAL A 70 -27.26 4.67 -1.30
C VAL A 70 -27.44 5.50 -2.56
N GLN A 71 -28.03 6.69 -2.41
CA GLN A 71 -28.11 7.68 -3.48
C GLN A 71 -26.82 8.48 -3.53
N LEU A 72 -25.92 8.18 -4.48
CA LEU A 72 -24.71 8.97 -4.70
C LEU A 72 -25.03 10.24 -5.50
N PRO A 73 -24.51 11.41 -5.10
CA PRO A 73 -24.70 12.68 -5.81
C PRO A 73 -24.24 12.58 -7.27
N GLY A 74 -25.15 12.88 -8.22
CA GLY A 74 -24.86 12.83 -9.65
C GLY A 74 -24.72 11.43 -10.28
N GLU A 75 -24.77 10.36 -9.50
CA GLU A 75 -24.61 8.97 -10.00
C GLU A 75 -25.89 8.13 -9.90
N GLY A 76 -26.81 8.49 -9.02
CA GLY A 76 -28.04 7.74 -8.79
C GLY A 76 -27.95 6.74 -7.64
N LEU A 77 -28.87 5.79 -7.61
CA LEU A 77 -28.92 4.76 -6.59
C LEU A 77 -27.87 3.68 -6.88
N VAL A 78 -27.00 3.41 -5.91
CA VAL A 78 -25.90 2.46 -6.00
C VAL A 78 -26.01 1.47 -4.84
N GLU A 79 -25.85 0.19 -5.12
CA GLU A 79 -25.78 -0.86 -4.12
C GLU A 79 -24.33 -1.06 -3.71
N ILE A 80 -24.07 -0.97 -2.41
CA ILE A 80 -22.74 -1.15 -1.79
C ILE A 80 -22.84 -2.37 -0.87
N THR A 81 -21.86 -3.25 -0.97
CA THR A 81 -21.64 -4.32 -0.01
C THR A 81 -20.75 -3.81 1.11
N LEU A 82 -21.21 -3.94 2.34
CA LEU A 82 -20.45 -3.68 3.56
C LEU A 82 -19.87 -5.00 4.04
N LEU A 83 -18.56 -5.13 3.99
CA LEU A 83 -17.84 -6.28 4.53
C LEU A 83 -17.20 -5.81 5.84
N GLU A 84 -17.60 -6.41 6.97
CA GLU A 84 -17.00 -6.07 8.26
C GLU A 84 -15.51 -6.31 8.20
N SER A 85 -14.72 -5.30 8.55
CA SER A 85 -13.27 -5.36 8.61
C SER A 85 -12.81 -5.28 10.07
N CYS A 86 -11.68 -5.93 10.37
CA CYS A 86 -11.15 -6.03 11.72
C CYS A 86 -9.68 -5.60 11.74
N PRO A 87 -9.37 -4.32 11.44
CA PRO A 87 -7.98 -3.88 11.30
C PRO A 87 -7.25 -3.72 12.64
N PHE A 88 -7.90 -4.03 13.78
CA PHE A 88 -7.34 -3.77 15.10
C PHE A 88 -7.10 -5.05 15.89
N PRO A 89 -5.97 -5.14 16.62
CA PRO A 89 -5.78 -6.15 17.65
C PRO A 89 -6.84 -6.00 18.77
N MET A 90 -7.19 -7.10 19.43
CA MET A 90 -8.15 -7.10 20.54
C MET A 90 -7.72 -6.15 21.68
N PHE A 91 -6.42 -6.06 21.92
CA PHE A 91 -5.83 -5.18 22.91
C PHE A 91 -4.69 -4.37 22.27
N ILE A 92 -4.78 -3.05 22.39
CA ILE A 92 -3.76 -2.12 21.93
C ILE A 92 -3.10 -1.50 23.16
N PRO A 93 -1.79 -1.65 23.37
CA PRO A 93 -1.08 -0.99 24.44
C PRO A 93 -1.14 0.54 24.28
N VAL A 94 -1.51 1.26 25.34
CA VAL A 94 -1.60 2.71 25.35
C VAL A 94 -0.72 3.27 26.45
N GLY A 95 0.14 4.24 26.13
CA GLY A 95 0.94 5.01 27.07
C GLY A 95 0.41 6.43 27.21
N GLU A 96 -0.26 6.73 28.32
CA GLU A 96 -0.73 8.07 28.66
C GLU A 96 0.40 8.88 29.32
N ARG A 97 0.82 9.98 28.70
CA ARG A 97 1.86 10.88 29.21
C ARG A 97 1.26 11.94 30.12
N VAL A 98 1.38 11.74 31.42
CA VAL A 98 0.82 12.62 32.44
C VAL A 98 1.89 13.33 33.26
N GLU A 99 1.55 14.46 33.87
CA GLU A 99 2.45 15.16 34.80
C GLU A 99 2.62 14.35 36.09
N ASP A 100 3.85 14.20 36.55
CA ASP A 100 4.15 13.61 37.85
C ASP A 100 4.08 14.65 38.99
N GLU A 101 4.16 14.19 40.25
CA GLU A 101 4.10 15.05 41.45
C GLU A 101 5.25 16.09 41.54
N LYS A 102 6.25 15.98 40.70
CA LYS A 102 7.45 16.86 40.67
C LYS A 102 7.47 17.77 39.46
N GLY A 103 6.43 17.76 38.60
CA GLY A 103 6.34 18.49 37.35
C GLY A 103 7.11 17.84 36.20
N GLY A 104 7.49 16.56 36.35
CA GLY A 104 8.01 15.74 35.25
C GLY A 104 6.92 15.01 34.50
N VAL A 105 7.30 14.27 33.45
CA VAL A 105 6.38 13.41 32.70
C VAL A 105 6.56 11.96 33.14
N LYS A 106 5.46 11.30 33.44
CA LYS A 106 5.41 9.84 33.66
C LYS A 106 4.45 9.19 32.68
N VAL A 107 4.65 7.92 32.40
CA VAL A 107 3.77 7.09 31.59
C VAL A 107 2.84 6.31 32.48
N VAL A 108 1.56 6.29 32.12
CA VAL A 108 0.56 5.37 32.67
C VAL A 108 0.16 4.44 31.53
N GLU A 109 0.56 3.19 31.64
CA GLU A 109 0.26 2.18 30.61
C GLU A 109 -1.07 1.49 30.92
N ARG A 110 -1.85 1.22 29.88
CA ARG A 110 -3.05 0.39 29.91
C ARG A 110 -3.28 -0.31 28.58
N ASP A 111 -4.04 -1.37 28.61
CA ASP A 111 -4.59 -1.96 27.40
C ASP A 111 -5.88 -1.23 27.00
N PHE A 112 -6.04 -0.99 25.72
CA PHE A 112 -7.23 -0.39 25.15
C PHE A 112 -7.91 -1.40 24.20
N THR A 113 -9.22 -1.51 24.32
CA THR A 113 -10.06 -2.24 23.38
C THR A 113 -10.98 -1.24 22.70
N THR A 114 -10.93 -1.16 21.39
CA THR A 114 -11.84 -0.30 20.64
C THR A 114 -13.23 -0.92 20.55
N ASP A 115 -14.25 -0.07 20.53
CA ASP A 115 -15.63 -0.43 20.23
C ASP A 115 -16.09 0.05 18.84
N LEU A 116 -15.14 0.51 18.04
CA LEU A 116 -15.37 0.85 16.63
C LEU A 116 -15.76 -0.41 15.85
N ILE A 117 -16.78 -0.26 14.99
CA ILE A 117 -17.08 -1.26 13.97
C ILE A 117 -16.66 -0.67 12.63
N THR A 118 -15.91 -1.42 11.87
CA THR A 118 -15.38 -0.99 10.59
C THR A 118 -15.87 -1.90 9.47
N TYR A 119 -16.14 -1.30 8.33
CA TYR A 119 -16.55 -2.02 7.12
C TYR A 119 -15.72 -1.57 5.93
N ASP A 120 -15.26 -2.52 5.16
CA ASP A 120 -14.78 -2.27 3.80
C ASP A 120 -16.00 -2.16 2.86
N LEU A 121 -15.98 -1.16 2.00
CA LEU A 121 -17.04 -0.91 1.03
C LEU A 121 -16.64 -1.54 -0.30
N THR A 122 -17.45 -2.46 -0.80
CA THR A 122 -17.13 -3.21 -2.01
C THR A 122 -18.32 -3.25 -2.98
N GLY A 123 -18.01 -3.50 -4.25
CA GLY A 123 -18.99 -3.61 -5.33
C GLY A 123 -18.40 -3.23 -6.69
N PRO A 124 -19.16 -3.29 -7.78
CA PRO A 124 -18.67 -2.93 -9.11
C PRO A 124 -18.22 -1.46 -9.19
N GLY A 125 -16.92 -1.21 -9.24
CA GLY A 125 -16.31 0.12 -9.25
C GLY A 125 -16.41 0.86 -7.92
N ILE A 126 -16.67 0.15 -6.82
CA ILE A 126 -16.79 0.70 -5.47
C ILE A 126 -15.59 0.25 -4.64
N GLY A 127 -15.11 1.13 -3.78
CA GLY A 127 -14.16 0.88 -2.72
C GLY A 127 -14.35 1.90 -1.61
N GLY A 128 -13.65 1.74 -0.51
CA GLY A 128 -13.68 2.67 0.60
C GLY A 128 -13.96 2.02 1.93
N SER A 129 -14.12 2.84 2.95
CA SER A 129 -14.34 2.38 4.32
C SER A 129 -15.49 3.11 4.99
N MET A 130 -16.15 2.41 5.92
CA MET A 130 -17.12 2.98 6.85
C MET A 130 -16.69 2.65 8.28
N VAL A 131 -16.73 3.64 9.15
CA VAL A 131 -16.45 3.48 10.56
C VAL A 131 -17.68 3.89 11.37
N VAL A 132 -18.11 3.01 12.24
CA VAL A 132 -19.28 3.20 13.12
C VAL A 132 -18.79 3.40 14.54
N PHE A 133 -18.99 4.59 15.06
CA PHE A 133 -18.76 4.98 16.46
C PHE A 133 -20.01 4.67 17.29
N ASP A 134 -19.97 4.94 18.57
CA ASP A 134 -21.09 4.68 19.47
C ASP A 134 -22.40 5.36 19.07
N ASN A 135 -22.32 6.56 18.52
CA ASN A 135 -23.49 7.41 18.28
C ASN A 135 -23.53 8.04 16.88
N TYR A 136 -22.54 7.76 16.03
CA TYR A 136 -22.53 8.23 14.63
C TYR A 136 -21.67 7.30 13.77
N LEU A 137 -21.73 7.49 12.47
CA LEU A 137 -20.83 6.85 11.51
C LEU A 137 -20.25 7.86 10.52
N ILE A 138 -19.12 7.49 9.94
CA ILE A 138 -18.50 8.21 8.83
C ILE A 138 -18.13 7.20 7.75
N ALA A 139 -18.12 7.65 6.49
CA ALA A 139 -17.67 6.80 5.40
C ALA A 139 -16.94 7.61 4.33
N SER A 140 -15.91 6.98 3.77
CA SER A 140 -15.25 7.39 2.53
C SER A 140 -15.64 6.39 1.44
N ILE A 141 -16.26 6.86 0.36
CA ILE A 141 -16.79 6.02 -0.72
C ILE A 141 -16.08 6.41 -2.01
N ARG A 142 -15.33 5.50 -2.58
CA ARG A 142 -14.81 5.61 -3.95
C ARG A 142 -15.81 4.97 -4.90
N TYR A 143 -16.25 5.67 -5.92
CA TYR A 143 -17.08 5.13 -6.97
C TYR A 143 -16.59 5.62 -8.32
N LYS A 144 -16.07 4.73 -9.14
CA LYS A 144 -15.35 5.06 -10.36
C LYS A 144 -14.19 6.03 -10.03
N ASP A 145 -14.14 7.20 -10.70
CA ASP A 145 -13.11 8.24 -10.47
C ASP A 145 -13.56 9.34 -9.50
N ARG A 146 -14.67 9.11 -8.76
CA ARG A 146 -15.23 10.07 -7.82
C ARG A 146 -15.04 9.61 -6.38
N LEU A 147 -14.89 10.57 -5.49
CA LEU A 147 -14.72 10.37 -4.07
C LEU A 147 -15.84 11.07 -3.31
N PHE A 148 -16.52 10.35 -2.44
CA PHE A 148 -17.62 10.85 -1.64
C PHE A 148 -17.33 10.69 -0.15
N GLU A 149 -17.87 11.61 0.65
CA GLU A 149 -17.82 11.53 2.12
C GLU A 149 -19.24 11.56 2.68
N LEU A 150 -19.54 10.59 3.53
CA LEU A 150 -20.73 10.54 4.37
C LEU A 150 -20.35 10.88 5.80
N ARG A 151 -21.07 11.82 6.40
CA ARG A 151 -20.88 12.21 7.82
C ARG A 151 -22.12 12.84 8.41
N PRO A 152 -22.21 12.93 9.75
CA PRO A 152 -23.25 13.71 10.39
C PRO A 152 -23.11 15.20 10.08
N THR A 153 -24.23 15.92 10.02
CA THR A 153 -24.26 17.36 9.77
C THR A 153 -23.79 18.18 10.98
N GLU A 154 -24.00 17.65 12.18
CA GLU A 154 -23.52 18.21 13.44
C GLU A 154 -22.98 17.08 14.31
N LEU A 155 -21.72 17.12 14.67
CA LEU A 155 -21.15 16.33 15.75
C LEU A 155 -21.42 17.10 17.06
N LYS A 156 -22.40 16.64 17.82
CA LYS A 156 -22.62 17.16 19.17
C LYS A 156 -21.59 16.54 20.10
N THR A 157 -20.46 17.20 20.25
CA THR A 157 -19.36 16.76 21.10
C THR A 157 -19.72 16.72 22.60
N THR A 158 -20.86 17.31 22.99
CA THR A 158 -21.30 17.42 24.40
C THR A 158 -22.44 16.46 24.80
N ASP A 159 -23.09 15.80 23.84
CA ASP A 159 -24.17 14.84 24.11
C ASP A 159 -23.84 13.50 23.42
N ILE A 160 -23.03 12.71 24.10
CA ILE A 160 -22.61 11.36 23.64
C ILE A 160 -23.72 10.32 23.75
N THR A 161 -24.91 10.68 24.25
CA THR A 161 -26.00 9.74 24.50
C THR A 161 -27.03 9.67 23.37
N SER A 162 -27.00 10.62 22.43
CA SER A 162 -27.95 10.68 21.32
C SER A 162 -27.28 10.30 20.01
N VAL A 163 -27.89 9.35 19.28
CA VAL A 163 -27.46 8.98 17.92
C VAL A 163 -27.62 10.18 17.00
N ALA A 164 -26.59 10.46 16.18
CA ALA A 164 -26.68 11.48 15.14
C ALA A 164 -27.75 11.08 14.11
N ILE A 165 -28.66 11.98 13.81
CA ILE A 165 -29.82 11.70 12.96
C ILE A 165 -29.64 12.25 11.54
N ASP A 166 -29.09 13.44 11.40
CA ASP A 166 -28.99 14.15 10.14
C ASP A 166 -27.60 13.98 9.53
N TYR A 167 -27.54 13.45 8.30
CA TYR A 167 -26.31 13.16 7.57
C TYR A 167 -26.26 13.87 6.24
N VAL A 168 -25.06 14.13 5.77
CA VAL A 168 -24.78 14.63 4.43
C VAL A 168 -23.80 13.71 3.72
N LEU A 169 -24.12 13.37 2.48
CA LEU A 169 -23.23 12.71 1.53
C LEU A 169 -22.93 13.69 0.39
N PHE A 170 -21.67 13.93 0.11
CA PHE A 170 -21.25 14.89 -0.91
C PHE A 170 -20.02 14.39 -1.67
N ASP A 171 -19.84 14.92 -2.89
CA ASP A 171 -18.61 14.71 -3.65
C ASP A 171 -17.49 15.58 -3.07
N VAL A 172 -16.43 14.95 -2.62
CA VAL A 172 -15.28 15.63 -1.99
C VAL A 172 -14.61 16.59 -2.96
N ASN A 173 -14.53 16.23 -4.25
CA ASN A 173 -13.86 17.04 -5.26
C ASN A 173 -14.69 18.28 -5.66
N ASP A 174 -16.00 18.24 -5.48
CA ASP A 174 -16.91 19.35 -5.78
C ASP A 174 -17.04 20.37 -4.63
N SER A 175 -16.67 19.98 -3.40
CA SER A 175 -16.84 20.79 -2.19
C SER A 175 -15.58 21.56 -1.78
N ARG A 176 -14.57 21.64 -2.63
CA ARG A 176 -13.26 22.21 -2.30
C ARG A 176 -13.24 23.73 -2.26
N GLY A 177 -12.58 24.25 -1.22
CA GLY A 177 -11.97 25.56 -1.25
C GLY A 177 -10.51 25.50 -1.74
N ASP A 178 -9.87 26.65 -1.96
CA ASP A 178 -8.43 26.74 -2.23
C ASP A 178 -7.67 26.25 -1.00
N SER A 179 -7.09 25.05 -1.06
CA SER A 179 -6.25 24.50 0.00
C SER A 179 -4.78 24.73 -0.32
N HIS A 180 -4.04 25.30 0.63
CA HIS A 180 -2.59 25.48 0.54
C HIS A 180 -1.88 24.34 1.28
N PHE A 181 -2.07 23.11 0.81
CA PHE A 181 -1.34 21.99 1.36
C PHE A 181 -0.03 21.79 0.60
N SER A 182 1.05 21.54 1.31
CA SER A 182 2.30 21.01 0.78
C SER A 182 2.86 19.97 1.73
N CYS A 183 3.47 18.94 1.19
CA CYS A 183 4.32 18.01 1.92
C CYS A 183 5.78 18.49 1.81
N ALA A 184 6.57 18.27 2.83
CA ALA A 184 7.98 18.69 2.84
C ALA A 184 8.97 17.52 2.62
N ALA A 185 8.49 16.36 2.17
CA ALA A 185 9.27 15.14 2.05
C ALA A 185 10.47 15.26 1.08
N ASP A 186 10.38 16.13 0.07
CA ASP A 186 11.44 16.31 -0.92
C ASP A 186 12.74 16.89 -0.34
N ASP A 187 12.65 17.60 0.79
CA ASP A 187 13.81 18.18 1.45
C ASP A 187 14.60 17.16 2.29
N ILE A 188 14.09 15.92 2.42
CA ILE A 188 14.61 14.92 3.38
C ILE A 188 14.91 13.57 2.70
N ALA A 189 15.19 13.56 1.40
CA ALA A 189 15.54 12.34 0.68
C ALA A 189 16.86 11.74 1.21
N GLN A 190 16.85 10.48 1.62
CA GLN A 190 18.05 9.70 1.85
C GLN A 190 18.62 9.22 0.50
N GLU A 191 19.95 8.95 0.44
CA GLU A 191 20.52 8.27 -0.72
C GLU A 191 19.77 6.95 -0.98
N LYS A 192 19.21 6.83 -2.18
CA LYS A 192 18.39 5.68 -2.56
C LYS A 192 19.30 4.45 -2.63
N VAL A 193 19.12 3.52 -1.71
CA VAL A 193 19.74 2.19 -1.82
C VAL A 193 18.86 1.39 -2.78
N GLU A 194 19.43 0.91 -3.88
CA GLU A 194 18.70 0.00 -4.77
C GLU A 194 18.29 -1.27 -4.01
N LYS A 195 17.01 -1.44 -3.82
CA LYS A 195 16.44 -2.63 -3.17
C LYS A 195 16.25 -3.71 -4.23
N ILE A 196 16.91 -4.84 -4.06
CA ILE A 196 16.66 -6.04 -4.86
C ILE A 196 15.41 -6.69 -4.27
N ALA A 197 14.29 -6.57 -4.99
CA ALA A 197 13.05 -7.24 -4.60
C ALA A 197 13.25 -8.76 -4.63
N SER A 198 13.30 -9.38 -3.45
CA SER A 198 13.06 -10.81 -3.33
C SER A 198 11.55 -11.02 -3.43
N GLN A 199 11.06 -11.86 -4.33
CA GLN A 199 9.66 -12.26 -4.31
C GLN A 199 9.40 -13.01 -3.01
N LYS A 200 8.72 -12.34 -2.06
CA LYS A 200 8.14 -13.00 -0.91
C LYS A 200 6.88 -13.76 -1.36
N SER A 201 6.57 -14.84 -0.68
CA SER A 201 5.29 -15.55 -0.80
C SER A 201 4.13 -14.56 -0.59
N MET A 202 3.00 -14.75 -1.28
CA MET A 202 1.78 -13.94 -1.10
C MET A 202 1.11 -14.29 0.25
N VAL A 203 1.75 -13.90 1.34
CA VAL A 203 1.20 -13.93 2.69
C VAL A 203 0.93 -12.49 3.07
N LEU A 204 -0.23 -12.22 3.65
CA LEU A 204 -0.58 -10.89 4.17
C LEU A 204 0.46 -10.48 5.23
N GLU A 205 1.20 -9.41 4.98
CA GLU A 205 2.25 -8.92 5.87
C GLU A 205 1.69 -7.79 6.74
N CYS A 206 1.91 -7.88 8.05
CA CYS A 206 1.54 -6.83 9.00
C CYS A 206 2.61 -5.75 9.06
N VAL A 207 2.17 -4.50 8.91
CA VAL A 207 2.97 -3.31 9.20
C VAL A 207 2.44 -2.71 10.50
N GLU A 208 3.24 -2.79 11.55
CA GLU A 208 2.88 -2.36 12.89
C GLU A 208 3.13 -0.85 13.04
N ILE A 209 2.06 -0.09 13.23
CA ILE A 209 2.11 1.38 13.33
C ILE A 209 1.90 1.81 14.78
N ALA A 210 2.92 2.45 15.33
CA ALA A 210 2.78 3.20 16.57
C ALA A 210 2.20 4.58 16.28
N ILE A 211 1.07 4.90 16.89
CA ILE A 211 0.39 6.19 16.76
C ILE A 211 0.83 7.11 17.90
N ASP A 212 1.23 8.34 17.58
CA ASP A 212 1.45 9.39 18.55
C ASP A 212 0.34 10.45 18.45
N ILE A 213 -0.23 10.86 19.57
CA ILE A 213 -1.27 11.88 19.68
C ILE A 213 -0.75 12.99 20.57
N ASP A 214 -0.55 14.19 20.02
CA ASP A 214 -0.02 15.32 20.76
C ASP A 214 -1.04 15.95 21.72
N LYS A 215 -0.54 16.75 22.64
CA LYS A 215 -1.36 17.46 23.63
C LYS A 215 -2.43 18.35 22.98
N TYR A 216 -2.11 19.00 21.86
CA TYR A 216 -3.06 19.85 21.15
C TYR A 216 -4.26 19.07 20.66
N THR A 217 -4.01 17.89 20.07
CA THR A 217 -5.07 17.00 19.57
C THR A 217 -5.90 16.45 20.72
N TYR A 218 -5.27 15.94 21.78
CA TYR A 218 -5.96 15.50 22.99
C TYR A 218 -6.91 16.59 23.54
N ASP A 219 -6.45 17.84 23.63
CA ASP A 219 -7.25 18.96 24.17
C ASP A 219 -8.50 19.26 23.34
N THR A 220 -8.54 18.90 22.06
CA THR A 220 -9.75 19.07 21.23
C THR A 220 -10.84 18.07 21.57
N PHE A 221 -10.47 16.91 22.10
CA PHE A 221 -11.40 15.87 22.52
C PHE A 221 -11.74 15.99 24.01
N GLY A 222 -10.73 16.27 24.85
CA GLY A 222 -10.84 16.28 26.30
C GLY A 222 -11.04 14.89 26.93
N ASP A 223 -10.93 13.85 26.11
CA ASP A 223 -11.11 12.44 26.46
C ASP A 223 -10.09 11.58 25.70
N CYS A 224 -9.41 10.66 26.41
CA CYS A 224 -8.38 9.81 25.81
C CYS A 224 -8.97 8.80 24.83
N ASP A 225 -10.06 8.13 25.22
CA ASP A 225 -10.65 7.06 24.41
C ASP A 225 -11.27 7.63 23.14
N ALA A 226 -11.84 8.83 23.19
CA ALA A 226 -12.33 9.54 22.02
C ALA A 226 -11.18 9.89 21.04
N ALA A 227 -10.04 10.38 21.55
CA ALA A 227 -8.87 10.68 20.73
C ALA A 227 -8.24 9.42 20.13
N ILE A 228 -8.18 8.33 20.87
CA ILE A 228 -7.70 7.03 20.43
C ILE A 228 -8.62 6.49 19.33
N ASN A 229 -9.94 6.41 19.56
CA ASN A 229 -10.90 5.92 18.57
C ASN A 229 -10.90 6.77 17.29
N TRP A 230 -10.71 8.09 17.39
CA TRP A 230 -10.52 8.95 16.23
C TRP A 230 -9.29 8.55 15.40
N SER A 231 -8.15 8.31 16.04
CA SER A 231 -6.93 7.92 15.33
C SER A 231 -7.04 6.52 14.71
N LEU A 232 -7.68 5.59 15.40
CA LEU A 232 -7.96 4.25 14.89
C LEU A 232 -8.93 4.27 13.71
N ALA A 233 -9.96 5.11 13.74
CA ALA A 233 -10.89 5.26 12.62
C ALA A 233 -10.18 5.75 11.34
N ILE A 234 -9.18 6.61 11.48
CA ILE A 234 -8.35 7.06 10.35
C ILE A 234 -7.47 5.92 9.86
N LEU A 235 -6.78 5.23 10.78
CA LEU A 235 -5.91 4.11 10.39
C LEU A 235 -6.69 3.00 9.68
N ALA A 236 -7.92 2.68 10.11
CA ALA A 236 -8.77 1.70 9.43
C ALA A 236 -9.07 2.09 7.97
N GLY A 237 -9.37 3.36 7.71
CA GLY A 237 -9.59 3.84 6.35
C GLY A 237 -8.32 3.85 5.50
N VAL A 238 -7.17 4.13 6.11
CA VAL A 238 -5.87 4.06 5.41
C VAL A 238 -5.46 2.62 5.15
N ASP A 239 -5.71 1.70 6.08
CA ASP A 239 -5.50 0.27 5.89
C ASP A 239 -6.28 -0.27 4.68
N GLU A 240 -7.57 0.08 4.56
CA GLU A 240 -8.38 -0.29 3.39
C GLU A 240 -7.75 0.19 2.08
N ILE A 241 -7.22 1.43 2.04
CA ILE A 241 -6.57 1.98 0.85
C ILE A 241 -5.31 1.19 0.48
N TYR A 242 -4.49 0.83 1.47
CA TYR A 242 -3.26 0.06 1.24
C TYR A 242 -3.59 -1.38 0.81
N ARG A 243 -4.46 -2.08 1.52
CA ARG A 243 -4.87 -3.44 1.18
C ARG A 243 -5.44 -3.52 -0.23
N THR A 244 -6.41 -2.68 -0.56
CA THR A 244 -7.03 -2.69 -1.90
C THR A 244 -6.06 -2.28 -3.00
N SER A 245 -5.14 -1.34 -2.76
CA SER A 245 -4.16 -0.91 -3.76
C SER A 245 -3.06 -1.96 -3.99
N MET A 246 -2.66 -2.70 -2.95
CA MET A 246 -1.56 -3.65 -2.99
C MET A 246 -2.03 -5.12 -3.06
N ASN A 247 -3.32 -5.37 -3.39
CA ASN A 247 -3.92 -6.70 -3.47
C ASN A 247 -3.65 -7.53 -2.20
N ASP A 248 -3.95 -6.98 -1.04
CA ASP A 248 -3.76 -7.58 0.29
C ASP A 248 -2.32 -8.06 0.57
N LEU A 249 -1.31 -7.43 -0.04
CA LEU A 249 0.08 -7.72 0.29
C LEU A 249 0.43 -7.26 1.70
N VAL A 250 -0.12 -6.13 2.15
CA VAL A 250 0.11 -5.58 3.49
C VAL A 250 -1.21 -5.18 4.15
N THR A 251 -1.24 -5.24 5.48
CA THR A 251 -2.24 -4.58 6.33
C THR A 251 -1.54 -3.68 7.33
N LEU A 252 -2.15 -2.55 7.65
CA LEU A 252 -1.63 -1.57 8.60
C LEU A 252 -2.34 -1.75 9.94
N GLN A 253 -1.60 -2.08 10.99
CA GLN A 253 -2.16 -2.34 12.31
C GLN A 253 -1.61 -1.39 13.37
N ALA A 254 -2.49 -0.91 14.27
CA ALA A 254 -2.04 -0.18 15.44
C ALA A 254 -1.37 -1.12 16.43
N SER A 255 -0.09 -0.92 16.70
CA SER A 255 0.68 -1.74 17.65
C SER A 255 0.89 -1.07 19.00
N TYR A 256 0.91 0.25 19.04
CA TYR A 256 1.06 1.05 20.26
C TYR A 256 0.46 2.44 20.05
N ILE A 257 -0.16 3.01 21.09
CA ILE A 257 -0.65 4.39 21.05
C ILE A 257 -0.02 5.19 22.20
N ASN A 258 0.70 6.25 21.84
CA ASN A 258 1.21 7.23 22.79
C ASN A 258 0.33 8.47 22.75
N ILE A 259 -0.18 8.92 23.91
CA ILE A 259 -1.01 10.11 24.01
C ILE A 259 -0.48 11.07 25.07
N TRP A 260 -0.31 12.34 24.67
CA TRP A 260 0.22 13.39 25.54
C TRP A 260 -0.91 14.16 26.25
N LEU A 261 -1.05 13.95 27.56
CA LEU A 261 -1.97 14.70 28.42
C LEU A 261 -1.29 15.93 29.05
N THR A 262 0.03 15.99 28.95
CA THR A 262 0.87 17.13 29.33
C THR A 262 1.60 17.69 28.10
N THR A 263 2.36 18.76 28.25
CA THR A 263 3.08 19.39 27.13
C THR A 263 3.95 18.36 26.41
N ASP A 264 3.66 18.17 25.12
CA ASP A 264 4.43 17.30 24.24
C ASP A 264 5.75 17.96 23.81
N PRO A 265 6.79 17.17 23.46
CA PRO A 265 8.08 17.69 23.06
C PRO A 265 8.07 18.38 21.70
N TYR A 266 7.00 18.28 20.92
CA TYR A 266 6.87 18.81 19.55
C TYR A 266 6.38 20.26 19.54
N ALA A 267 5.73 20.72 20.60
CA ALA A 267 5.09 22.05 20.70
C ALA A 267 6.03 23.22 20.41
N SER A 268 7.34 23.05 20.60
CA SER A 268 8.36 24.07 20.34
C SER A 268 8.75 24.21 18.87
N TYR A 269 8.38 23.25 18.02
CA TYR A 269 8.84 23.13 16.64
C TYR A 269 7.71 23.27 15.60
N VAL A 270 6.52 23.66 16.01
CA VAL A 270 5.30 23.63 15.19
C VAL A 270 5.40 24.39 13.87
N GLU A 271 6.18 25.44 13.76
CA GLU A 271 6.37 26.22 12.51
C GLU A 271 7.54 25.70 11.66
N ASN A 272 8.19 24.60 12.08
CA ASN A 272 9.32 24.01 11.38
C ASN A 272 9.13 22.49 11.29
N ALA A 273 8.55 22.04 10.19
CA ALA A 273 8.18 20.64 9.97
C ALA A 273 9.36 19.67 10.12
N GLY A 274 10.52 19.97 9.52
CA GLY A 274 11.70 19.11 9.63
C GLY A 274 12.18 18.98 11.07
N SER A 275 12.26 20.08 11.83
CA SER A 275 12.63 20.03 13.25
C SER A 275 11.60 19.32 14.11
N MET A 276 10.31 19.42 13.77
CA MET A 276 9.23 18.69 14.45
C MET A 276 9.34 17.18 14.20
N LEU A 277 9.62 16.77 12.97
CA LEU A 277 9.85 15.37 12.62
C LEU A 277 11.07 14.79 13.32
N ASP A 278 12.18 15.55 13.38
CA ASP A 278 13.38 15.17 14.14
C ASP A 278 13.12 15.06 15.63
N ALA A 279 12.31 15.97 16.20
CA ALA A 279 11.93 15.92 17.61
C ALA A 279 11.06 14.68 17.91
N LEU A 280 10.11 14.35 17.03
CA LEU A 280 9.32 13.13 17.12
C LEU A 280 10.21 11.89 17.12
N ARG A 281 11.08 11.76 16.11
CA ARG A 281 12.05 10.66 16.02
C ARG A 281 12.93 10.55 17.26
N SER A 282 13.52 11.67 17.68
CA SER A 282 14.39 11.70 18.86
C SER A 282 13.67 11.31 20.15
N THR A 283 12.41 11.72 20.31
CA THR A 283 11.59 11.37 21.47
C THR A 283 11.38 9.87 21.53
N TRP A 284 10.96 9.25 20.42
CA TRP A 284 10.70 7.82 20.36
C TRP A 284 11.98 6.98 20.55
N GLN A 285 13.11 7.44 20.05
CA GLN A 285 14.40 6.74 20.21
C GLN A 285 14.99 6.85 21.62
N ASN A 286 14.78 7.97 22.32
CA ASN A 286 15.41 8.22 23.62
C ASN A 286 14.51 7.90 24.82
N ASP A 287 13.20 7.78 24.65
CA ASP A 287 12.29 7.34 25.70
C ASP A 287 12.29 5.82 25.77
N ALA A 288 12.57 5.28 26.96
CA ALA A 288 12.74 3.83 27.14
C ALA A 288 11.46 3.03 26.86
N THR A 289 10.30 3.60 27.16
CA THR A 289 9.00 2.94 26.92
C THR A 289 8.68 2.94 25.43
N LEU A 290 8.81 4.09 24.76
CA LEU A 290 8.51 4.22 23.34
C LEU A 290 9.48 3.38 22.49
N ASN A 291 10.77 3.43 22.79
CA ASN A 291 11.78 2.65 22.07
C ASN A 291 11.65 1.13 22.27
N ALA A 292 10.99 0.70 23.36
CA ALA A 292 10.74 -0.71 23.63
C ALA A 292 9.40 -1.21 23.09
N SER A 293 8.51 -0.31 22.64
CA SER A 293 7.24 -0.71 22.03
C SER A 293 7.46 -1.35 20.66
N ASN A 294 6.60 -2.28 20.31
CA ASN A 294 6.66 -2.96 19.03
C ASN A 294 6.10 -2.03 17.94
N HIS A 295 6.88 -1.74 16.90
CA HIS A 295 6.45 -0.92 15.78
C HIS A 295 7.42 -1.00 14.59
N ASP A 296 6.89 -0.91 13.40
CA ASP A 296 7.62 -0.78 12.14
C ASP A 296 7.68 0.68 11.69
N LEU A 297 6.62 1.43 12.00
CA LEU A 297 6.47 2.85 11.70
C LEU A 297 5.92 3.61 12.92
N ILE A 298 6.29 4.88 13.02
CA ILE A 298 5.76 5.83 14.00
C ILE A 298 5.05 6.94 13.25
N HIS A 299 3.78 7.20 13.59
CA HIS A 299 2.99 8.23 12.95
C HIS A 299 2.33 9.18 13.95
N LEU A 300 2.78 10.44 13.98
CA LEU A 300 2.12 11.47 14.78
C LEU A 300 0.90 12.01 14.01
N MET A 301 -0.28 11.88 14.62
CA MET A 301 -1.54 12.45 14.12
C MET A 301 -1.88 13.73 14.90
N THR A 302 -1.79 14.89 14.24
CA THR A 302 -2.06 16.17 14.92
C THR A 302 -3.10 17.03 14.21
N LYS A 303 -3.98 17.64 15.01
CA LYS A 303 -4.94 18.65 14.55
C LYS A 303 -4.34 20.06 14.47
N ARG A 304 -3.04 20.23 14.73
CA ARG A 304 -2.36 21.54 14.60
C ARG A 304 -2.44 22.04 13.18
N GLY A 305 -2.75 23.33 13.03
CA GLY A 305 -2.85 24.03 11.74
C GLY A 305 -1.74 25.04 11.49
N ASN A 306 -0.62 24.95 12.21
CA ASN A 306 0.51 25.88 12.14
C ASN A 306 1.86 25.16 12.00
N THR A 307 1.89 24.03 11.35
CA THR A 307 3.10 23.20 11.16
C THR A 307 3.92 23.60 9.93
N GLY A 308 3.41 24.54 9.12
CA GLY A 308 4.05 24.97 7.88
C GLY A 308 3.86 24.00 6.71
N THR A 309 3.41 22.77 7.00
CA THR A 309 3.08 21.73 6.02
C THR A 309 1.95 20.86 6.54
N GLY A 310 1.23 20.18 5.64
CA GLY A 310 0.19 19.23 6.00
C GLY A 310 0.72 17.92 6.53
N GLY A 311 1.92 17.54 6.12
CA GLY A 311 2.60 16.34 6.57
C GLY A 311 4.06 16.33 6.15
N ILE A 312 4.82 15.41 6.71
CA ILE A 312 6.22 15.14 6.36
C ILE A 312 6.61 13.74 6.84
N ALA A 313 7.34 13.04 6.02
CA ALA A 313 7.90 11.73 6.32
C ALA A 313 9.35 11.60 5.82
N TRP A 314 10.09 10.68 6.41
CA TRP A 314 11.34 10.24 5.81
C TRP A 314 11.05 9.27 4.67
N LEU A 315 11.69 9.49 3.52
CA LEU A 315 11.58 8.58 2.38
C LEU A 315 12.29 7.25 2.69
N ASP A 316 11.61 6.13 2.37
CA ASP A 316 12.18 4.79 2.53
C ASP A 316 12.55 4.43 3.98
N GLY A 317 11.71 4.90 4.93
CA GLY A 317 11.92 4.72 6.37
C GLY A 317 11.47 3.39 6.95
N LEU A 318 10.69 2.58 6.22
CA LEU A 318 10.16 1.32 6.73
C LEU A 318 11.28 0.38 7.20
N CYS A 319 11.12 -0.20 8.39
CA CYS A 319 12.10 -1.08 9.03
C CYS A 319 13.43 -0.43 9.44
N ASN A 320 13.49 0.88 9.55
CA ASN A 320 14.70 1.54 10.03
C ASN A 320 14.38 2.71 10.97
N SER A 321 15.41 3.31 11.55
CA SER A 321 15.26 4.41 12.52
C SER A 321 14.67 5.71 11.96
N TYR A 322 14.33 5.74 10.69
CA TYR A 322 13.66 6.81 9.98
C TYR A 322 12.22 6.46 9.58
N GLY A 323 11.68 5.34 10.07
CA GLY A 323 10.28 4.98 9.93
C GLY A 323 9.36 5.89 10.74
N VAL A 324 9.43 7.18 10.48
CA VAL A 324 8.74 8.24 11.24
C VAL A 324 8.08 9.21 10.29
N ALA A 325 6.83 9.57 10.58
CA ALA A 325 6.07 10.57 9.85
C ALA A 325 5.14 11.35 10.78
N PHE A 326 4.67 12.51 10.35
CA PHE A 326 3.52 13.13 10.96
C PHE A 326 2.54 13.70 9.93
N SER A 327 1.25 13.73 10.30
CA SER A 327 0.18 14.37 9.56
C SER A 327 -0.45 15.47 10.41
N ALA A 328 -0.66 16.63 9.81
CA ALA A 328 -1.17 17.83 10.47
C ALA A 328 -2.42 18.40 9.77
N TYR A 329 -2.98 19.49 10.29
CA TYR A 329 -4.23 20.07 9.82
C TYR A 329 -5.41 19.09 9.83
N MET A 330 -5.29 18.01 10.56
CA MET A 330 -6.31 16.99 10.63
C MET A 330 -7.57 17.56 11.30
N ASP A 331 -8.74 17.34 10.70
CA ASP A 331 -10.01 17.96 11.05
C ASP A 331 -10.01 19.51 11.12
N ASN A 332 -8.92 20.13 10.76
CA ASN A 332 -8.73 21.58 10.85
C ASN A 332 -8.62 22.23 9.46
N ASN A 333 -9.17 21.59 8.45
CA ASN A 333 -9.24 22.17 7.12
C ASN A 333 -10.27 23.32 7.12
N THR A 334 -9.78 24.56 7.19
CA THR A 334 -10.60 25.78 7.26
C THR A 334 -11.39 26.07 6.00
N SER A 335 -11.12 25.35 4.91
CA SER A 335 -11.90 25.43 3.66
C SER A 335 -13.27 24.77 3.78
N PHE A 336 -13.44 23.89 4.76
CA PHE A 336 -14.73 23.27 5.10
C PHE A 336 -15.06 23.63 6.55
N ASN A 337 -16.23 24.21 6.78
CA ASN A 337 -16.74 24.47 8.14
C ASN A 337 -16.97 23.20 8.96
N ILE A 338 -16.62 22.04 8.42
CA ILE A 338 -16.85 20.71 8.98
C ILE A 338 -15.59 19.86 8.71
N PRO A 339 -15.06 19.10 9.70
CA PRO A 339 -13.92 18.21 9.53
C PRO A 339 -14.11 17.22 8.39
N SER A 340 -13.08 17.00 7.58
CA SER A 340 -13.13 16.11 6.43
C SER A 340 -12.38 14.81 6.73
N TYR A 341 -13.09 13.70 6.79
CA TYR A 341 -12.51 12.38 6.99
C TYR A 341 -11.60 11.97 5.82
N ASN A 342 -12.03 12.24 4.59
CA ASN A 342 -11.19 11.94 3.41
C ASN A 342 -9.87 12.73 3.40
N TRP A 343 -9.85 13.93 3.98
CA TRP A 343 -8.61 14.68 4.15
C TRP A 343 -7.63 13.96 5.08
N ASN A 344 -8.14 13.49 6.21
CA ASN A 344 -7.34 12.77 7.19
C ASN A 344 -6.76 11.48 6.58
N LEU A 345 -7.58 10.72 5.81
CA LEU A 345 -7.11 9.53 5.11
C LEU A 345 -6.02 9.87 4.09
N ASN A 346 -6.22 10.97 3.32
CA ASN A 346 -5.26 11.37 2.30
C ASN A 346 -3.91 11.70 2.92
N VAL A 347 -3.86 12.54 3.96
CA VAL A 347 -2.59 12.99 4.52
C VAL A 347 -1.85 11.86 5.24
N VAL A 348 -2.54 11.02 6.00
CA VAL A 348 -1.90 9.89 6.69
C VAL A 348 -1.40 8.85 5.69
N GLY A 349 -2.22 8.46 4.73
CA GLY A 349 -1.82 7.49 3.71
C GLY A 349 -0.69 8.00 2.81
N HIS A 350 -0.63 9.29 2.52
CA HIS A 350 0.44 9.95 1.77
C HIS A 350 1.78 9.84 2.51
N GLU A 351 1.83 10.26 3.78
CA GLU A 351 3.08 10.23 4.54
C GLU A 351 3.59 8.80 4.80
N ILE A 352 2.70 7.85 5.05
CA ILE A 352 3.08 6.43 5.11
C ILE A 352 3.64 5.96 3.76
N GLY A 353 3.10 6.43 2.62
CA GLY A 353 3.62 6.13 1.28
C GLY A 353 5.07 6.52 1.11
N HIS A 354 5.50 7.65 1.66
CA HIS A 354 6.91 8.05 1.70
C HIS A 354 7.76 7.07 2.51
N ASN A 355 7.28 6.60 3.66
CA ASN A 355 8.00 5.60 4.44
C ASN A 355 8.17 4.27 3.69
N PHE A 356 7.25 3.90 2.78
CA PHE A 356 7.40 2.75 1.87
C PHE A 356 8.35 3.03 0.69
N GLY A 357 8.87 4.26 0.55
CA GLY A 357 9.81 4.65 -0.50
C GLY A 357 9.19 5.35 -1.70
N SER A 358 7.91 5.74 -1.63
CA SER A 358 7.26 6.45 -2.73
C SER A 358 7.69 7.92 -2.77
N ALA A 359 8.16 8.37 -3.91
CA ALA A 359 8.21 9.80 -4.24
C ALA A 359 6.80 10.31 -4.63
N HIS A 360 6.64 11.62 -4.80
CA HIS A 360 5.41 12.21 -5.32
C HIS A 360 5.13 11.80 -6.77
N THR A 361 3.86 11.86 -7.18
CA THR A 361 3.46 11.56 -8.55
C THR A 361 4.07 12.50 -9.59
N GLN A 362 4.32 13.76 -9.24
CA GLN A 362 4.99 14.73 -10.10
C GLN A 362 6.51 14.58 -10.16
N SER A 363 7.10 13.60 -9.49
CA SER A 363 8.55 13.37 -9.50
C SER A 363 9.03 12.77 -10.83
N CYS A 364 10.25 13.16 -11.23
CA CYS A 364 10.92 12.66 -12.44
C CYS A 364 11.49 11.24 -12.30
N VAL A 365 11.42 10.62 -11.14
CA VAL A 365 12.12 9.34 -10.85
C VAL A 365 11.43 8.11 -11.44
N TRP A 366 10.17 8.23 -11.85
CA TRP A 366 9.36 7.09 -12.28
C TRP A 366 9.83 6.54 -13.61
N GLN A 367 10.06 5.23 -13.65
CA GLN A 367 10.54 4.53 -14.85
C GLN A 367 9.37 4.13 -15.75
N SER A 368 9.65 3.93 -17.03
CA SER A 368 8.66 3.41 -17.98
C SER A 368 8.20 2.01 -17.60
N GLN A 369 6.91 1.76 -17.73
CA GLN A 369 6.31 0.43 -17.53
C GLN A 369 4.96 0.30 -18.24
N THR A 370 4.49 -0.94 -18.37
CA THR A 370 3.13 -1.24 -18.81
C THR A 370 2.31 -1.70 -17.62
N TYR A 371 1.07 -1.23 -17.51
CA TYR A 371 0.13 -1.63 -16.46
C TYR A 371 -1.30 -1.70 -17.01
N ASN A 372 -2.21 -2.33 -16.30
CA ASN A 372 -3.63 -2.29 -16.60
C ASN A 372 -4.31 -1.19 -15.78
N ASP A 373 -5.20 -0.41 -16.43
CA ASP A 373 -6.08 0.51 -15.70
C ASP A 373 -7.24 -0.24 -15.01
N ASP A 374 -8.07 0.48 -14.25
CA ASP A 374 -9.21 -0.09 -13.54
C ASP A 374 -10.27 -0.74 -14.47
N ASN A 375 -10.22 -0.45 -15.76
CA ASN A 375 -11.09 -1.04 -16.77
C ASN A 375 -10.44 -2.25 -17.49
N GLY A 376 -9.22 -2.63 -17.08
CA GLY A 376 -8.44 -3.70 -17.69
C GLY A 376 -7.75 -3.32 -19.01
N ASN A 377 -7.71 -2.03 -19.37
CA ASN A 377 -6.99 -1.59 -20.55
C ASN A 377 -5.49 -1.56 -20.28
N VAL A 378 -4.71 -2.02 -21.25
CA VAL A 378 -3.24 -1.97 -21.19
C VAL A 378 -2.77 -0.53 -21.45
N ILE A 379 -2.10 0.06 -20.48
CA ILE A 379 -1.53 1.41 -20.53
C ILE A 379 -0.01 1.31 -20.60
N ASN A 380 0.60 2.00 -21.54
CA ASN A 380 2.05 2.16 -21.61
C ASN A 380 2.43 3.50 -20.96
N PHE A 381 3.10 3.46 -19.85
CA PHE A 381 3.69 4.62 -19.19
C PHE A 381 5.14 4.79 -19.63
N PHE A 382 5.50 5.97 -20.10
CA PHE A 382 6.80 6.24 -20.73
C PHE A 382 7.86 6.75 -19.75
N GLY A 383 7.54 6.83 -18.47
CA GLY A 383 8.41 7.36 -17.43
C GLY A 383 8.15 8.84 -17.11
N GLY A 384 8.85 9.35 -16.10
CA GLY A 384 8.71 10.73 -15.63
C GLY A 384 7.48 10.99 -14.78
N PRO A 385 7.03 12.25 -14.66
CA PRO A 385 5.88 12.61 -13.83
C PRO A 385 4.61 11.85 -14.22
N ILE A 386 3.89 11.34 -13.22
CA ILE A 386 2.62 10.64 -13.42
C ILE A 386 1.49 11.65 -13.65
N ASP A 387 1.51 12.79 -12.95
CA ASP A 387 0.56 13.89 -13.14
C ASP A 387 1.29 15.24 -13.28
N ASN A 388 0.52 16.29 -13.60
CA ASN A 388 1.02 17.65 -13.77
C ASN A 388 0.24 18.67 -12.93
N CYS A 389 -0.32 18.25 -11.82
CA CYS A 389 -1.08 19.17 -10.94
C CYS A 389 -0.19 20.28 -10.38
N VAL A 390 1.08 19.99 -10.18
CA VAL A 390 2.13 20.95 -9.83
C VAL A 390 3.34 20.77 -10.76
N SER A 391 4.35 21.64 -10.60
CA SER A 391 5.58 21.53 -11.40
C SER A 391 6.33 20.23 -11.12
N PRO A 392 6.94 19.60 -12.14
CA PRO A 392 7.73 18.39 -11.95
C PRO A 392 8.90 18.59 -10.95
N GLU A 393 9.09 17.59 -10.10
CA GLU A 393 10.20 17.52 -9.15
C GLU A 393 11.37 16.72 -9.75
N GLY A 394 12.61 17.22 -9.56
CA GLY A 394 13.80 16.59 -10.10
C GLY A 394 14.28 17.17 -11.43
N GLY A 395 13.66 18.29 -11.88
CA GLY A 395 14.18 19.13 -12.98
C GLY A 395 13.94 18.61 -14.40
N CYS A 396 13.14 17.57 -14.59
CA CYS A 396 12.69 17.14 -15.92
C CYS A 396 11.61 18.09 -16.48
N SER A 397 11.36 17.97 -17.77
CA SER A 397 10.25 18.63 -18.46
C SER A 397 9.25 17.58 -18.92
N LEU A 398 7.94 17.88 -18.84
CA LEU A 398 6.89 16.99 -19.35
C LEU A 398 7.07 16.69 -20.85
N THR A 399 7.76 17.59 -21.60
CA THR A 399 8.08 17.40 -23.01
C THR A 399 9.21 16.41 -23.25
N ASP A 400 9.91 15.97 -22.22
CA ASP A 400 11.00 14.99 -22.32
C ASP A 400 10.46 13.55 -22.46
N TYR A 401 9.14 13.35 -22.22
CA TYR A 401 8.51 12.04 -22.23
C TYR A 401 7.46 11.94 -23.35
N ASP A 402 7.70 11.04 -24.30
CA ASP A 402 6.77 10.78 -25.40
C ASP A 402 5.48 10.12 -24.88
N GLY A 403 4.33 10.62 -25.35
CA GLY A 403 3.02 10.04 -25.02
C GLY A 403 2.49 10.36 -23.62
N TRP A 404 3.15 11.27 -22.90
CA TRP A 404 2.63 11.75 -21.62
C TRP A 404 1.22 12.36 -21.78
N SER A 405 0.28 11.95 -20.96
CA SER A 405 -1.08 12.49 -20.93
C SER A 405 -1.40 13.03 -19.55
N ASN A 406 -2.04 14.20 -19.51
CA ASN A 406 -2.51 14.80 -18.26
C ASN A 406 -3.53 13.87 -17.57
N GLN A 407 -3.30 13.53 -16.30
CA GLN A 407 -4.31 12.88 -15.50
C GLN A 407 -5.33 13.90 -15.01
N SER A 408 -6.61 13.56 -15.15
CA SER A 408 -7.70 14.44 -14.73
C SER A 408 -7.93 14.45 -13.22
N THR A 409 -7.46 13.40 -12.50
CA THR A 409 -7.65 13.25 -11.06
C THR A 409 -6.40 12.65 -10.46
N GLY A 410 -5.92 13.22 -9.36
CA GLY A 410 -4.73 12.76 -8.65
C GLY A 410 -4.97 11.50 -7.82
N THR A 411 -3.89 10.84 -7.46
CA THR A 411 -3.86 9.68 -6.58
C THR A 411 -3.19 10.03 -5.25
N MET A 412 -3.01 9.09 -4.33
CA MET A 412 -2.56 9.32 -2.96
C MET A 412 -1.27 10.16 -2.84
N MET A 413 -0.27 9.92 -3.70
CA MET A 413 1.01 10.64 -3.67
C MET A 413 0.99 11.92 -4.52
N SER A 414 -0.20 12.44 -4.85
CA SER A 414 -0.40 13.59 -5.73
C SER A 414 -0.70 14.87 -4.95
N TYR A 415 -0.32 16.00 -5.52
CA TYR A 415 -0.76 17.32 -5.07
C TYR A 415 -2.00 17.84 -5.83
N CYS A 416 -2.71 16.99 -6.54
CA CYS A 416 -3.91 17.37 -7.29
C CYS A 416 -5.04 17.90 -6.40
N HIS A 417 -5.00 17.62 -5.10
CA HIS A 417 -5.91 18.23 -4.13
C HIS A 417 -5.70 19.75 -3.97
N THR A 418 -4.55 20.30 -4.36
CA THR A 418 -4.26 21.74 -4.35
C THR A 418 -4.84 22.48 -5.55
N VAL A 419 -5.27 21.76 -6.57
CA VAL A 419 -5.90 22.27 -7.79
C VAL A 419 -7.30 21.67 -7.97
N SER A 420 -8.02 22.03 -9.03
CA SER A 420 -9.40 21.58 -9.26
C SER A 420 -9.55 20.09 -9.58
N ASN A 421 -8.45 19.38 -9.85
CA ASN A 421 -8.48 17.99 -10.33
C ASN A 421 -8.84 16.95 -9.26
N GLY A 422 -8.50 17.20 -7.99
CA GLY A 422 -8.88 16.33 -6.89
C GLY A 422 -8.01 15.09 -6.68
N VAL A 423 -8.38 14.30 -5.68
CA VAL A 423 -7.77 12.99 -5.39
C VAL A 423 -8.82 11.89 -5.29
N THR A 424 -8.41 10.65 -5.50
CA THR A 424 -9.27 9.46 -5.50
C THR A 424 -9.03 8.52 -4.32
N LEU A 425 -8.10 8.82 -3.42
CA LEU A 425 -7.69 7.95 -2.31
C LEU A 425 -7.35 6.51 -2.78
N LYS A 426 -6.59 6.39 -3.83
CA LYS A 426 -5.96 5.16 -4.32
C LYS A 426 -4.55 5.46 -4.80
N PHE A 427 -3.67 4.48 -4.76
CA PHE A 427 -2.35 4.63 -5.34
C PHE A 427 -2.36 4.38 -6.85
N HIS A 428 -1.51 5.10 -7.56
CA HIS A 428 -1.31 4.87 -8.99
C HIS A 428 -0.53 3.56 -9.22
N PRO A 429 -0.86 2.73 -10.24
CA PRO A 429 -0.15 1.46 -10.50
C PRO A 429 1.37 1.58 -10.64
N VAL A 430 1.87 2.70 -11.17
CA VAL A 430 3.32 2.97 -11.24
C VAL A 430 3.93 3.06 -9.84
N ILE A 431 3.27 3.75 -8.91
CA ILE A 431 3.71 3.88 -7.51
C ILE A 431 3.68 2.52 -6.81
N ILE A 432 2.58 1.77 -6.98
CA ILE A 432 2.45 0.43 -6.40
C ILE A 432 3.60 -0.46 -6.84
N ASN A 433 3.87 -0.51 -8.14
CA ASN A 433 4.87 -1.41 -8.72
C ASN A 433 6.32 -0.97 -8.46
N GLN A 434 6.59 0.34 -8.41
CA GLN A 434 7.96 0.86 -8.32
C GLN A 434 8.37 1.33 -6.92
N ALA A 435 7.42 1.48 -5.99
CA ALA A 435 7.70 1.92 -4.63
C ALA A 435 7.05 1.05 -3.55
N LEU A 436 5.72 0.93 -3.52
CA LEU A 436 5.05 0.28 -2.40
C LEU A 436 5.36 -1.22 -2.32
N ASN A 437 5.16 -1.98 -3.41
CA ASN A 437 5.46 -3.41 -3.45
C ASN A 437 6.96 -3.69 -3.23
N PRO A 438 7.91 -2.98 -3.88
CA PRO A 438 9.32 -3.12 -3.55
C PRO A 438 9.66 -2.76 -2.11
N GLY A 439 9.05 -1.71 -1.55
CA GLY A 439 9.19 -1.32 -0.15
C GLY A 439 8.78 -2.44 0.79
N ALA A 440 7.57 -2.97 0.64
CA ALA A 440 7.06 -4.09 1.43
C ALA A 440 7.92 -5.36 1.25
N ASN A 441 8.21 -5.76 0.01
CA ASN A 441 8.98 -6.97 -0.28
C ASN A 441 10.42 -6.93 0.26
N SER A 442 11.03 -5.76 0.39
CA SER A 442 12.37 -5.59 0.95
C SER A 442 12.37 -5.37 2.47
N ALA A 443 11.22 -5.11 3.06
CA ALA A 443 11.08 -4.85 4.48
C ALA A 443 11.32 -6.14 5.29
N SER A 444 12.27 -6.10 6.21
CA SER A 444 12.64 -7.26 7.04
C SER A 444 11.98 -7.27 8.41
N CYS A 445 11.34 -6.18 8.81
CA CYS A 445 10.66 -6.05 10.08
C CYS A 445 9.20 -6.50 10.02
N ILE A 446 8.55 -6.32 8.87
CA ILE A 446 7.15 -6.72 8.70
C ILE A 446 7.04 -8.25 8.70
N GLY A 447 6.00 -8.76 9.32
CA GLY A 447 5.76 -10.17 9.51
C GLY A 447 4.37 -10.60 9.09
N ASP A 448 4.08 -11.91 9.19
CA ASP A 448 2.72 -12.39 9.02
C ASP A 448 1.84 -11.87 10.19
N CYS A 449 0.55 -11.74 9.93
CA CYS A 449 -0.43 -11.34 10.95
C CYS A 449 -0.81 -12.52 11.87
N ALA A 450 -0.10 -13.66 11.79
CA ALA A 450 -0.42 -14.87 12.53
C ALA A 450 -0.29 -14.65 14.05
N GLY A 451 -1.31 -15.08 14.77
CA GLY A 451 -1.36 -14.96 16.24
C GLY A 451 -1.93 -13.65 16.76
N THR A 452 -2.28 -12.70 15.89
CA THR A 452 -3.02 -11.51 16.29
C THR A 452 -4.49 -11.86 16.53
N VAL A 453 -4.98 -11.64 17.76
CA VAL A 453 -6.41 -11.76 18.08
C VAL A 453 -7.08 -10.44 17.76
N TYR A 454 -7.99 -10.43 16.80
CA TYR A 454 -8.67 -9.23 16.32
C TYR A 454 -9.89 -8.86 17.16
N SER A 455 -10.26 -7.57 17.13
CA SER A 455 -11.37 -7.01 17.91
C SER A 455 -12.74 -7.61 17.57
N CYS A 456 -12.93 -8.13 16.36
CA CYS A 456 -14.19 -8.79 15.94
C CYS A 456 -14.30 -10.27 16.38
N GLY A 457 -13.36 -10.78 17.16
CA GLY A 457 -13.41 -12.15 17.69
C GLY A 457 -13.17 -13.26 16.67
N GLY A 458 -12.64 -12.95 15.48
CA GLY A 458 -12.25 -13.90 14.45
C GLY A 458 -11.22 -13.30 13.51
N GLY A 459 -10.27 -14.12 13.04
CA GLY A 459 -9.21 -13.68 12.13
C GLY A 459 -9.67 -13.68 10.67
N TYR A 460 -8.99 -12.89 9.84
CA TYR A 460 -8.96 -13.08 8.41
C TYR A 460 -8.05 -14.28 8.10
N GLY A 461 -8.55 -15.21 7.32
CA GLY A 461 -7.82 -16.38 6.89
C GLY A 461 -8.56 -17.10 5.78
N CYS A 462 -7.98 -18.17 5.28
CA CYS A 462 -8.68 -19.02 4.34
C CYS A 462 -9.76 -19.85 5.06
N THR A 463 -11.02 -19.65 4.71
CA THR A 463 -12.17 -20.39 5.26
C THR A 463 -12.49 -21.68 4.50
N ASP A 464 -11.80 -21.97 3.38
CA ASP A 464 -11.96 -23.21 2.65
C ASP A 464 -11.21 -24.36 3.33
N ALA A 465 -11.94 -25.26 3.96
CA ALA A 465 -11.38 -26.42 4.65
C ALA A 465 -10.56 -27.38 3.73
N THR A 466 -10.60 -27.19 2.42
CA THR A 466 -9.82 -27.96 1.45
C THR A 466 -8.53 -27.29 1.05
N ALA A 467 -8.37 -26.01 1.35
CA ALA A 467 -7.15 -25.25 1.09
C ALA A 467 -6.02 -25.67 2.03
N CYS A 468 -4.79 -25.60 1.54
CA CYS A 468 -3.61 -25.97 2.31
C CYS A 468 -3.28 -24.96 3.43
N ASN A 469 -3.73 -23.72 3.29
CA ASN A 469 -3.62 -22.64 4.27
C ASN A 469 -4.94 -22.39 4.99
N TYR A 470 -5.81 -23.42 5.07
CA TYR A 470 -7.06 -23.33 5.83
C TYR A 470 -6.79 -22.92 7.28
N ASP A 471 -7.46 -21.88 7.71
CA ASP A 471 -7.43 -21.42 9.09
C ASP A 471 -8.77 -21.73 9.77
N PRO A 472 -8.82 -22.69 10.71
CA PRO A 472 -10.05 -23.04 11.40
C PRO A 472 -10.58 -21.96 12.35
N GLU A 473 -9.75 -20.96 12.70
CA GLU A 473 -10.13 -19.81 13.52
C GLU A 473 -10.61 -18.62 12.65
N ALA A 474 -10.38 -18.66 11.34
CA ALA A 474 -10.85 -17.62 10.44
C ALA A 474 -12.37 -17.62 10.34
N ILE A 475 -12.97 -16.47 10.60
CA ILE A 475 -14.41 -16.21 10.38
C ILE A 475 -14.61 -15.55 9.00
N TYR A 476 -13.60 -14.85 8.52
CA TYR A 476 -13.63 -14.12 7.26
C TYR A 476 -12.63 -14.71 6.27
N ASP A 477 -13.11 -15.03 5.08
CA ASP A 477 -12.25 -15.45 3.98
C ASP A 477 -11.49 -14.22 3.46
N ASN A 478 -10.16 -14.27 3.57
CA ASN A 478 -9.27 -13.23 3.05
C ASN A 478 -9.07 -13.33 1.52
N GLY A 479 -9.73 -14.28 0.85
CA GLY A 479 -9.58 -14.54 -0.58
C GLY A 479 -8.26 -15.20 -0.98
N ASN A 480 -7.40 -15.54 -0.02
CA ASN A 480 -6.06 -16.11 -0.24
C ASN A 480 -6.03 -17.62 -0.02
N CYS A 481 -7.17 -18.30 -0.16
CA CYS A 481 -7.17 -19.75 -0.10
C CYS A 481 -6.28 -20.32 -1.20
N ALA A 482 -5.29 -21.12 -0.79
CA ALA A 482 -4.28 -21.69 -1.67
C ALA A 482 -4.41 -23.21 -1.74
N GLU A 483 -4.07 -23.76 -2.88
CA GLU A 483 -3.90 -25.21 -3.05
C GLU A 483 -2.41 -25.56 -2.97
N TYR A 484 -2.12 -26.83 -2.65
CA TYR A 484 -0.76 -27.34 -2.81
C TYR A 484 -0.40 -27.36 -4.29
N ASP A 485 0.77 -26.81 -4.61
CA ASP A 485 1.33 -26.98 -5.94
C ASP A 485 1.84 -28.43 -6.16
N ILE A 486 2.36 -28.69 -7.34
CA ILE A 486 2.91 -29.99 -7.72
C ILE A 486 4.13 -30.41 -6.86
N CYS A 487 4.71 -29.48 -6.10
CA CYS A 487 5.83 -29.66 -5.18
C CYS A 487 5.40 -29.83 -3.72
N ASP A 488 4.09 -29.98 -3.44
CA ASP A 488 3.50 -29.99 -2.11
C ASP A 488 3.76 -28.69 -1.30
N ILE A 489 3.96 -27.55 -2.01
CA ILE A 489 4.10 -26.24 -1.40
C ILE A 489 2.75 -25.52 -1.49
N CYS A 490 2.25 -25.07 -0.36
CA CYS A 490 0.99 -24.33 -0.29
C CYS A 490 1.12 -22.98 -1.01
N GLY A 491 0.27 -22.74 -2.03
CA GLY A 491 0.32 -21.52 -2.83
C GLY A 491 1.53 -21.39 -3.75
N GLY A 492 2.34 -22.45 -3.89
CA GLY A 492 3.48 -22.48 -4.78
C GLY A 492 3.08 -22.50 -6.25
N ASP A 493 4.05 -22.19 -7.11
CA ASP A 493 3.90 -22.20 -8.57
C ASP A 493 4.49 -23.46 -9.24
N GLY A 494 4.96 -24.42 -8.45
CA GLY A 494 5.61 -25.66 -8.91
C GLY A 494 7.08 -25.51 -9.31
N SER A 495 7.65 -24.30 -9.21
CA SER A 495 9.04 -24.06 -9.65
C SER A 495 10.10 -24.67 -8.73
N SER A 496 9.77 -24.86 -7.45
CA SER A 496 10.74 -25.32 -6.42
C SER A 496 11.19 -26.77 -6.59
N CYS A 497 10.40 -27.62 -7.23
CA CYS A 497 10.74 -29.03 -7.49
C CYS A 497 10.74 -29.38 -8.97
N SER A 498 10.43 -28.43 -9.85
CA SER A 498 10.43 -28.64 -11.30
C SER A 498 11.72 -28.11 -11.94
N GLY A 499 12.13 -28.77 -13.00
CA GLY A 499 13.34 -28.46 -13.73
C GLY A 499 13.80 -29.65 -14.55
N CYS A 500 14.99 -29.60 -15.11
CA CYS A 500 15.53 -30.72 -15.86
C CYS A 500 15.93 -31.89 -14.97
N THR A 501 15.23 -33.01 -15.09
CA THR A 501 15.52 -34.27 -14.36
C THR A 501 16.42 -35.26 -15.11
N ASN A 502 16.80 -34.93 -16.36
CA ASN A 502 17.61 -35.84 -17.18
C ASN A 502 19.11 -35.67 -16.90
N PRO A 503 19.82 -36.70 -16.34
CA PRO A 503 21.21 -36.59 -15.95
C PRO A 503 22.21 -36.36 -17.09
N ILE A 504 21.78 -36.51 -18.35
CA ILE A 504 22.64 -36.26 -19.53
C ILE A 504 22.46 -34.85 -20.10
N ALA A 505 21.48 -34.09 -19.59
CA ALA A 505 21.30 -32.68 -19.94
C ALA A 505 22.32 -31.81 -19.20
N CYS A 506 22.84 -30.78 -19.83
CA CYS A 506 23.82 -29.92 -19.19
C CYS A 506 23.21 -29.00 -18.11
N ASN A 507 21.91 -28.76 -18.16
CA ASN A 507 21.15 -28.06 -17.12
C ASN A 507 20.45 -29.02 -16.14
N TYR A 508 20.96 -30.27 -16.00
CA TYR A 508 20.43 -31.23 -15.03
C TYR A 508 20.48 -30.67 -13.61
N ASN A 509 19.35 -30.72 -12.93
CA ASN A 509 19.24 -30.32 -11.53
C ASN A 509 18.87 -31.57 -10.66
N PRO A 510 19.79 -32.11 -9.86
CA PRO A 510 19.51 -33.27 -9.04
C PRO A 510 18.54 -33.01 -7.88
N SER A 511 18.24 -31.75 -7.59
CA SER A 511 17.33 -31.35 -6.49
C SER A 511 15.87 -31.32 -6.91
N VAL A 512 15.57 -31.38 -8.21
CA VAL A 512 14.20 -31.36 -8.72
C VAL A 512 13.70 -32.78 -9.00
N THR A 513 12.40 -32.96 -8.83
CA THR A 513 11.76 -34.29 -8.99
C THR A 513 10.80 -34.33 -10.18
N ILE A 514 10.46 -33.17 -10.74
CA ILE A 514 9.48 -33.03 -11.81
C ILE A 514 10.19 -32.41 -13.02
N ASP A 515 10.09 -33.08 -14.17
CA ASP A 515 10.61 -32.58 -15.43
C ASP A 515 9.65 -31.53 -16.02
N ASP A 516 10.14 -30.31 -16.16
CA ASP A 516 9.39 -29.19 -16.75
C ASP A 516 9.59 -29.06 -18.27
N GLY A 517 10.33 -29.99 -18.86
CA GLY A 517 10.68 -29.99 -20.28
C GLY A 517 11.83 -29.04 -20.66
N SER A 518 12.51 -28.44 -19.66
CA SER A 518 13.62 -27.50 -19.89
C SER A 518 14.96 -28.17 -20.19
N CYS A 519 15.00 -29.52 -20.25
CA CYS A 519 16.24 -30.25 -20.45
C CYS A 519 16.95 -29.90 -21.77
N ILE A 520 18.18 -29.41 -21.68
CA ILE A 520 19.05 -29.13 -22.82
C ILE A 520 19.98 -30.34 -23.08
N ILE A 521 19.53 -31.21 -23.97
CA ILE A 521 20.28 -32.43 -24.34
C ILE A 521 21.26 -32.09 -25.45
N GLY A 522 22.55 -32.35 -25.21
CA GLY A 522 23.63 -32.07 -26.12
C GLY A 522 24.04 -30.60 -26.19
N GLY A 523 23.49 -29.78 -25.29
CA GLY A 523 23.95 -28.41 -25.05
C GLY A 523 25.32 -28.36 -24.41
N VAL A 524 25.84 -27.16 -24.27
CA VAL A 524 27.16 -26.91 -23.67
C VAL A 524 27.05 -25.86 -22.56
N GLU A 525 27.82 -26.05 -21.52
CA GLU A 525 27.98 -25.06 -20.46
C GLU A 525 28.95 -23.98 -20.93
N ILE A 526 28.54 -22.73 -20.84
CA ILE A 526 29.40 -21.56 -21.02
C ILE A 526 29.53 -20.78 -19.72
N THR A 527 30.73 -20.31 -19.44
CA THR A 527 31.01 -19.47 -18.27
C THR A 527 31.54 -18.13 -18.77
N PHE A 528 30.83 -17.05 -18.42
CA PHE A 528 31.30 -15.68 -18.59
C PHE A 528 31.97 -15.22 -17.31
N THR A 529 33.20 -14.74 -17.41
CA THR A 529 33.95 -14.16 -16.29
C THR A 529 34.35 -12.76 -16.68
N ILE A 530 34.11 -11.80 -15.79
CA ILE A 530 34.51 -10.40 -15.94
C ILE A 530 35.28 -9.95 -14.71
N SER A 531 36.39 -9.26 -14.91
CA SER A 531 37.09 -8.52 -13.87
C SER A 531 36.84 -7.04 -14.10
N THR A 532 36.26 -6.37 -13.13
CA THR A 532 35.93 -4.95 -13.21
C THR A 532 37.19 -4.08 -13.08
N ASP A 533 37.13 -2.88 -13.63
CA ASP A 533 38.09 -1.82 -13.44
C ASP A 533 37.83 -1.01 -12.16
N ASN A 534 38.16 0.32 -12.15
CA ASN A 534 37.92 1.19 -11.00
C ASN A 534 36.49 1.75 -10.93
N TYR A 535 35.69 1.61 -12.01
CA TYR A 535 34.32 2.12 -12.14
C TYR A 535 33.33 1.01 -12.49
N PRO A 536 33.15 0.02 -11.60
CA PRO A 536 32.38 -1.20 -11.88
C PRO A 536 30.90 -0.94 -12.18
N GLY A 537 30.34 0.18 -11.71
CA GLY A 537 28.94 0.57 -11.92
C GLY A 537 28.57 0.96 -13.35
N GLU A 538 29.56 1.16 -14.23
CA GLU A 538 29.34 1.59 -15.61
C GLU A 538 29.14 0.43 -16.57
N THR A 539 29.58 -0.79 -16.18
CA THR A 539 29.63 -1.95 -17.05
C THR A 539 28.43 -2.86 -16.84
N THR A 540 27.72 -3.12 -17.93
CA THR A 540 26.70 -4.17 -18.05
C THR A 540 26.97 -5.04 -19.26
N TRP A 541 26.44 -6.26 -19.28
CA TRP A 541 26.60 -7.16 -20.41
C TRP A 541 25.42 -8.10 -20.56
N SER A 542 25.24 -8.62 -21.77
CA SER A 542 24.28 -9.67 -22.08
C SER A 542 24.81 -10.63 -23.13
N ILE A 543 24.38 -11.88 -23.06
CA ILE A 543 24.58 -12.90 -24.10
C ILE A 543 23.20 -13.27 -24.63
N ALA A 544 23.00 -13.16 -25.95
CA ALA A 544 21.75 -13.49 -26.60
C ALA A 544 21.93 -14.55 -27.68
N ASP A 545 20.90 -15.36 -27.93
CA ASP A 545 20.89 -16.32 -29.03
C ASP A 545 20.71 -15.60 -30.41
N ALA A 546 20.76 -16.36 -31.48
CA ALA A 546 20.60 -15.85 -32.82
C ALA A 546 19.22 -15.22 -33.12
N ASN A 547 18.23 -15.41 -32.24
CA ASN A 547 16.89 -14.82 -32.33
C ASN A 547 16.76 -13.55 -31.47
N GLY A 548 17.84 -13.19 -30.76
CA GLY A 548 17.85 -12.06 -29.82
C GLY A 548 17.32 -12.38 -28.43
N LEU A 549 17.05 -13.65 -28.11
CA LEU A 549 16.65 -14.05 -26.76
C LEU A 549 17.87 -14.02 -25.82
N VAL A 550 17.82 -13.18 -24.80
CA VAL A 550 18.90 -13.08 -23.80
C VAL A 550 18.92 -14.35 -22.94
N VAL A 551 20.05 -15.04 -22.96
CA VAL A 551 20.27 -16.28 -22.19
C VAL A 551 21.06 -16.04 -20.91
N MET A 552 21.82 -14.95 -20.83
CA MET A 552 22.56 -14.55 -19.64
C MET A 552 22.84 -13.04 -19.65
N THR A 553 22.83 -12.42 -18.49
CA THR A 553 23.15 -10.98 -18.34
C THR A 553 23.81 -10.72 -17.00
N GLY A 554 24.46 -9.57 -16.86
CA GLY A 554 25.05 -9.14 -15.58
C GLY A 554 25.50 -7.68 -15.57
N GLY A 555 25.87 -7.19 -14.39
CA GLY A 555 26.14 -5.79 -14.10
C GLY A 555 24.83 -4.98 -13.91
N PRO A 556 24.93 -3.70 -13.47
CA PRO A 556 26.19 -3.08 -13.05
C PRO A 556 26.77 -3.71 -11.79
N TYR A 557 28.05 -3.52 -11.52
CA TYR A 557 28.77 -4.12 -10.40
C TYR A 557 29.08 -3.09 -9.32
N SER A 558 29.19 -3.54 -8.05
CA SER A 558 29.43 -2.62 -6.91
C SER A 558 30.90 -2.55 -6.47
N SER A 559 31.77 -3.50 -6.89
CA SER A 559 33.14 -3.58 -6.38
C SER A 559 34.14 -3.46 -7.53
N SER A 560 35.08 -2.54 -7.41
CA SER A 560 36.20 -2.34 -8.34
C SER A 560 37.25 -3.45 -8.21
N ALA A 561 37.99 -3.71 -9.29
CA ALA A 561 39.06 -4.72 -9.38
C ALA A 561 38.62 -6.11 -8.85
N THR A 562 37.36 -6.46 -9.07
CA THR A 562 36.73 -7.71 -8.59
C THR A 562 36.33 -8.58 -9.75
N THR A 563 36.52 -9.89 -9.60
CA THR A 563 36.17 -10.87 -10.62
C THR A 563 34.81 -11.50 -10.30
N TYR A 564 33.90 -11.45 -11.26
CA TYR A 564 32.59 -12.08 -11.23
C TYR A 564 32.50 -13.16 -12.28
N SER A 565 31.82 -14.27 -11.98
CA SER A 565 31.61 -15.37 -12.93
C SER A 565 30.16 -15.81 -12.89
N SER A 566 29.60 -16.03 -14.06
CA SER A 566 28.25 -16.57 -14.27
C SER A 566 28.29 -17.71 -15.27
N THR A 567 27.52 -18.75 -15.03
CA THR A 567 27.50 -19.96 -15.86
C THR A 567 26.08 -20.28 -16.30
N VAL A 568 25.92 -20.67 -17.56
CA VAL A 568 24.63 -21.10 -18.12
C VAL A 568 24.84 -22.25 -19.10
N CYS A 569 23.88 -23.15 -19.16
CA CYS A 569 23.78 -24.18 -20.18
C CYS A 569 23.00 -23.64 -21.38
N VAL A 570 23.56 -23.78 -22.56
CA VAL A 570 22.95 -23.29 -23.82
C VAL A 570 23.00 -24.39 -24.89
N ASP A 571 22.06 -24.31 -25.83
CA ASP A 571 22.11 -25.14 -27.04
C ASP A 571 23.34 -24.83 -27.89
N ASN A 572 23.74 -25.77 -28.74
CA ASN A 572 24.78 -25.50 -29.69
C ASN A 572 24.31 -24.50 -30.75
N GLY A 573 24.97 -23.34 -30.83
CA GLY A 573 24.55 -22.26 -31.72
C GLY A 573 25.52 -21.09 -31.73
N CYS A 574 25.10 -20.02 -32.39
CA CYS A 574 25.79 -18.74 -32.37
C CYS A 574 25.13 -17.85 -31.33
N TYR A 575 25.93 -17.17 -30.55
CA TYR A 575 25.49 -16.24 -29.51
C TYR A 575 26.22 -14.92 -29.67
N ASP A 576 25.51 -13.83 -29.44
CA ASP A 576 26.04 -12.49 -29.49
C ASP A 576 26.32 -12.02 -28.05
N LEU A 577 27.58 -11.63 -27.78
CA LEU A 577 27.96 -10.95 -26.55
C LEU A 577 27.87 -9.45 -26.75
N THR A 578 27.11 -8.77 -25.96
CA THR A 578 27.05 -7.32 -25.87
C THR A 578 27.60 -6.87 -24.54
N ILE A 579 28.57 -5.97 -24.52
CA ILE A 579 29.06 -5.31 -23.30
C ILE A 579 28.82 -3.84 -23.47
N ASN A 580 28.16 -3.22 -22.51
CA ASN A 580 27.87 -1.79 -22.49
C ASN A 580 28.70 -1.15 -21.37
N ASP A 581 29.26 -0.02 -21.67
CA ASP A 581 29.91 0.89 -20.77
C ASP A 581 29.21 2.25 -20.89
N SER A 582 28.64 2.75 -19.81
CA SER A 582 27.80 3.95 -19.84
C SER A 582 28.61 5.24 -20.04
N PHE A 583 29.93 5.22 -19.78
CA PHE A 583 30.82 6.36 -20.02
C PHE A 583 31.60 6.22 -21.31
N GLY A 584 31.70 5.03 -21.91
CA GLY A 584 32.29 4.79 -23.22
C GLY A 584 33.83 4.83 -23.22
N ASP A 585 34.47 4.58 -22.07
CA ASP A 585 35.93 4.51 -21.93
C ASP A 585 36.46 3.07 -21.76
N GLY A 586 35.56 2.07 -21.78
CA GLY A 586 35.84 0.64 -21.72
C GLY A 586 36.28 0.19 -20.33
N ILE A 587 36.39 -1.13 -20.11
CA ILE A 587 36.84 -1.70 -18.82
C ILE A 587 38.36 -1.80 -18.69
N CYS A 588 39.12 -1.34 -19.70
CA CYS A 588 40.58 -1.28 -19.73
C CYS A 588 41.01 -0.15 -20.71
N CYS A 589 42.11 0.50 -20.57
CA CYS A 589 43.16 0.43 -19.55
C CYS A 589 43.40 1.80 -18.95
N GLY A 590 42.55 2.79 -19.26
CA GLY A 590 42.71 4.20 -18.77
C GLY A 590 42.42 4.32 -17.28
N TYR A 591 41.39 3.59 -16.82
CA TYR A 591 40.89 3.71 -15.44
C TYR A 591 40.92 2.38 -14.67
N GLY A 592 41.70 1.39 -15.13
CA GLY A 592 41.85 0.09 -14.49
C GLY A 592 42.33 -0.96 -15.47
N THR A 593 42.37 -2.22 -15.03
CA THR A 593 42.81 -3.35 -15.83
C THR A 593 41.72 -4.43 -15.89
N GLY A 594 40.48 -4.00 -16.15
CA GLY A 594 39.36 -4.93 -16.31
C GLY A 594 39.53 -5.80 -17.58
N ASN A 595 38.91 -6.95 -17.55
CA ASN A 595 38.88 -7.86 -18.69
C ASN A 595 37.69 -8.81 -18.58
N TYR A 596 37.34 -9.44 -19.71
CA TYR A 596 36.34 -10.50 -19.72
C TYR A 596 36.82 -11.73 -20.50
N VAL A 597 36.24 -12.88 -20.20
CA VAL A 597 36.46 -14.13 -20.90
C VAL A 597 35.19 -14.98 -20.89
N ILE A 598 34.86 -15.57 -22.03
CA ILE A 598 33.89 -16.67 -22.11
C ILE A 598 34.65 -17.97 -22.34
N THR A 599 34.35 -18.93 -21.51
CA THR A 599 34.89 -20.28 -21.64
C THR A 599 33.78 -21.32 -21.80
N SER A 600 34.07 -22.41 -22.47
CA SER A 600 33.24 -23.61 -22.52
C SER A 600 34.14 -24.86 -22.44
N GLN A 601 33.78 -25.79 -21.56
CA GLN A 601 34.55 -27.03 -21.33
C GLN A 601 36.06 -26.82 -21.08
N GLY A 602 36.43 -25.66 -20.51
CA GLY A 602 37.82 -25.26 -20.26
C GLY A 602 38.53 -24.58 -21.43
N GLU A 603 37.90 -24.46 -22.59
CA GLU A 603 38.41 -23.74 -23.75
C GLU A 603 37.93 -22.30 -23.73
N THR A 604 38.81 -21.35 -24.05
CA THR A 604 38.44 -19.94 -24.22
C THR A 604 37.78 -19.71 -25.57
N LEU A 605 36.53 -19.25 -25.58
CA LEU A 605 35.79 -18.93 -26.79
C LEU A 605 36.07 -17.49 -27.24
N ILE A 606 36.02 -16.56 -26.29
CA ILE A 606 36.31 -15.13 -26.55
C ILE A 606 36.87 -14.50 -25.27
N SER A 607 37.73 -13.52 -25.44
CA SER A 607 38.24 -12.69 -24.34
C SER A 607 38.58 -11.30 -24.84
N GLY A 608 38.51 -10.30 -23.95
CA GLY A 608 38.82 -8.92 -24.27
C GLY A 608 38.88 -8.05 -23.01
N GLY A 609 39.06 -6.76 -23.22
CA GLY A 609 39.14 -5.75 -22.18
C GLY A 609 39.15 -4.32 -22.71
N GLU A 610 39.71 -4.14 -23.93
CA GLU A 610 39.68 -2.86 -24.61
C GLU A 610 38.49 -2.81 -25.57
N PHE A 611 37.52 -1.95 -25.29
CA PHE A 611 36.45 -1.58 -26.22
C PHE A 611 36.04 -0.13 -25.89
N ALA A 612 35.56 0.60 -26.89
CA ALA A 612 35.12 1.99 -26.78
C ALA A 612 33.76 2.16 -27.42
#